data_62350d74a3a6094f72917caf699caa0d
#
_entry.id   62350d74a3a6094f72917caf699caa0d
#
_cell.length_a   1.000
_cell.length_b   1.000
_cell.length_c   1.000
_cell.angle_alpha   90.00
_cell.angle_beta   90.00
_cell.angle_gamma   90.00
#
_symmetry.space_group_name_H-M   'P 1'
#
loop_
_entity.id
_entity.type
_entity.pdbx_description
1 polymer ?
#
loop_
_entity_poly.entity_id
_entity_poly.type
_entity_poly.pdbx_seq_one_letter_code
_entity_poly.pdbx_strand_id
1 'polypeptide(L)'
;LTAPFVLCKKVIPIMEEQGAGTIVNVASMASTAAGRGGLAYTSAKHGLLGLTRQMSLDHGRTGVRINAVLPGPIATEMIARVLAIPQHPVTMKMGMSPAKRPGEPIEVAQAIAFLASDDASFIHGAALAVDGGYTIF
;
A
#
# COMPACT_ATOMS: atom_id res chain seq x y z
N LEU A 1 -4.16 -10.34 5.36
CA LEU A 1 -2.80 -10.49 5.93
C LEU A 1 -2.21 -11.87 5.63
N THR A 2 -2.93 -12.96 5.84
CA THR A 2 -2.41 -14.33 5.68
C THR A 2 -1.86 -14.61 4.28
N ALA A 3 -2.59 -14.26 3.22
CA ALA A 3 -2.16 -14.53 1.85
C ALA A 3 -0.82 -13.84 1.49
N PRO A 4 -0.64 -12.52 1.72
CA PRO A 4 0.67 -11.88 1.51
C PRO A 4 1.79 -12.52 2.33
N PHE A 5 1.54 -12.87 3.60
CA PHE A 5 2.53 -13.55 4.44
C PHE A 5 2.99 -14.87 3.82
N VAL A 6 2.04 -15.73 3.40
CA VAL A 6 2.35 -17.04 2.81
C VAL A 6 3.09 -16.88 1.47
N LEU A 7 2.67 -15.92 0.63
CA LEU A 7 3.33 -15.65 -0.66
C LEU A 7 4.76 -15.17 -0.44
N CYS A 8 4.97 -14.18 0.41
CA CYS A 8 6.31 -13.66 0.72
C CYS A 8 7.22 -14.77 1.26
N LYS A 9 6.74 -15.59 2.21
CA LYS A 9 7.48 -16.73 2.75
C LYS A 9 7.95 -17.72 1.66
N LYS A 10 7.22 -17.83 0.56
CA LYS A 10 7.57 -18.73 -0.55
C LYS A 10 8.51 -18.09 -1.56
N VAL A 11 8.35 -16.80 -1.87
CA VAL A 11 9.12 -16.14 -2.94
C VAL A 11 10.44 -15.56 -2.44
N ILE A 12 10.55 -15.14 -1.18
CA ILE A 12 11.76 -14.53 -0.64
C ILE A 12 12.97 -15.47 -0.76
N PRO A 13 12.91 -16.76 -0.36
CA PRO A 13 14.07 -17.65 -0.52
C PRO A 13 14.57 -17.75 -1.97
N ILE A 14 13.66 -17.73 -2.94
CA ILE A 14 14.00 -17.76 -4.37
C ILE A 14 14.73 -16.47 -4.77
N MET A 15 14.23 -15.32 -4.31
CA MET A 15 14.86 -14.03 -4.58
C MET A 15 16.23 -13.89 -3.91
N GLU A 16 16.39 -14.44 -2.70
CA GLU A 16 17.68 -14.49 -2.00
C GLU A 16 18.70 -15.35 -2.75
N GLU A 17 18.30 -16.51 -3.26
CA GLU A 17 19.15 -17.36 -4.09
C GLU A 17 19.56 -16.66 -5.40
N GLN A 18 18.68 -15.85 -5.97
CA GLN A 18 18.96 -15.01 -7.14
C GLN A 18 19.86 -13.81 -6.84
N GLY A 19 20.03 -13.46 -5.55
CA GLY A 19 20.73 -12.24 -5.11
C GLY A 19 20.00 -10.93 -5.42
N ALA A 20 18.76 -11.00 -5.91
CA ALA A 20 17.95 -9.83 -6.26
C ALA A 20 16.46 -10.16 -6.25
N GLY A 21 15.65 -9.21 -5.79
CA GLY A 21 14.20 -9.31 -5.85
C GLY A 21 13.50 -8.05 -5.35
N THR A 22 12.26 -7.90 -5.76
CA THR A 22 11.46 -6.78 -5.25
C THR A 22 10.03 -7.22 -4.96
N ILE A 23 9.50 -6.78 -3.82
CA ILE A 23 8.12 -7.01 -3.38
C ILE A 23 7.48 -5.67 -3.08
N VAL A 24 6.32 -5.40 -3.69
CA VAL A 24 5.51 -4.22 -3.37
C VAL A 24 4.16 -4.68 -2.84
N ASN A 25 3.95 -4.51 -1.55
CA ASN A 25 2.69 -4.84 -0.90
C ASN A 25 1.66 -3.73 -1.09
N VAL A 26 0.47 -4.07 -1.59
CA VAL A 26 -0.64 -3.12 -1.69
C VAL A 26 -1.37 -3.07 -0.34
N ALA A 27 -0.92 -2.17 0.51
CA ALA A 27 -1.53 -1.92 1.82
C ALA A 27 -2.76 -0.99 1.70
N SER A 28 -2.85 0.09 2.45
CA SER A 28 -3.95 1.07 2.39
C SER A 28 -3.61 2.27 3.29
N MET A 29 -4.25 3.40 3.06
CA MET A 29 -4.32 4.48 4.07
C MET A 29 -4.88 3.98 5.42
N ALA A 30 -5.63 2.88 5.43
CA ALA A 30 -6.10 2.20 6.65
C ALA A 30 -4.99 1.46 7.41
N SER A 31 -3.76 1.45 6.90
CA SER A 31 -2.59 0.87 7.60
C SER A 31 -1.98 1.81 8.64
N THR A 32 -2.38 3.07 8.66
CA THR A 32 -1.80 4.12 9.52
C THR A 32 -2.79 4.77 10.46
N ALA A 33 -4.09 4.55 10.27
CA ALA A 33 -5.13 5.14 11.13
C ALA A 33 -6.42 4.31 11.11
N ALA A 34 -7.20 4.43 12.17
CA ALA A 34 -8.53 3.84 12.31
C ALA A 34 -9.59 4.59 11.47
N GLY A 35 -10.80 4.03 11.41
CA GLY A 35 -11.95 4.67 10.75
C GLY A 35 -11.97 4.59 9.22
N ARG A 36 -11.18 3.69 8.61
CA ARG A 36 -10.96 3.64 7.16
C ARG A 36 -11.22 2.26 6.55
N GLY A 37 -12.14 1.46 7.10
CA GLY A 37 -12.45 0.16 6.51
C GLY A 37 -12.94 -0.92 7.48
N GLY A 38 -13.29 -0.55 8.72
CA GLY A 38 -13.76 -1.47 9.74
C GLY A 38 -12.65 -2.33 10.37
N LEU A 39 -13.01 -3.11 11.39
CA LEU A 39 -12.07 -3.80 12.27
C LEU A 39 -11.14 -4.76 11.51
N ALA A 40 -11.71 -5.71 10.79
CA ALA A 40 -10.93 -6.76 10.12
C ALA A 40 -9.99 -6.18 9.04
N TYR A 41 -10.49 -5.26 8.22
CA TYR A 41 -9.71 -4.61 7.17
C TYR A 41 -8.57 -3.76 7.73
N THR A 42 -8.88 -2.90 8.69
CA THR A 42 -7.88 -2.03 9.34
C THR A 42 -6.80 -2.86 10.02
N SER A 43 -7.16 -3.88 10.79
CA SER A 43 -6.20 -4.78 11.43
C SER A 43 -5.31 -5.49 10.41
N ALA A 44 -5.91 -6.03 9.33
CA ALA A 44 -5.16 -6.71 8.28
C ALA A 44 -4.17 -5.77 7.56
N LYS A 45 -4.58 -4.53 7.28
CA LYS A 45 -3.72 -3.55 6.57
C LYS A 45 -2.63 -2.97 7.47
N HIS A 46 -2.87 -2.75 8.77
CA HIS A 46 -1.81 -2.46 9.75
C HIS A 46 -0.80 -3.60 9.84
N GLY A 47 -1.29 -4.84 9.96
CA GLY A 47 -0.42 -6.02 9.98
C GLY A 47 0.41 -6.17 8.71
N LEU A 48 -0.16 -5.86 7.53
CA LEU A 48 0.58 -5.92 6.26
C LEU A 48 1.71 -4.88 6.21
N LEU A 49 1.50 -3.69 6.75
CA LEU A 49 2.54 -2.68 6.82
C LEU A 49 3.65 -3.09 7.81
N GLY A 50 3.30 -3.65 8.97
CA GLY A 50 4.26 -4.22 9.91
C GLY A 50 5.08 -5.35 9.29
N LEU A 51 4.41 -6.27 8.60
CA LEU A 51 5.02 -7.37 7.85
C LEU A 51 6.01 -6.84 6.79
N THR A 52 5.62 -5.83 6.01
CA THR A 52 6.48 -5.19 5.00
C THR A 52 7.78 -4.67 5.60
N ARG A 53 7.70 -3.95 6.71
CA ARG A 53 8.85 -3.36 7.37
C ARG A 53 9.77 -4.41 7.97
N GLN A 54 9.20 -5.43 8.65
CA GLN A 54 9.99 -6.50 9.24
C GLN A 54 10.73 -7.30 8.16
N MET A 55 10.03 -7.73 7.12
CA MET A 55 10.69 -8.47 6.02
C MET A 55 11.74 -7.62 5.29
N SER A 56 11.53 -6.33 5.15
CA SER A 56 12.53 -5.44 4.55
C SER A 56 13.81 -5.36 5.39
N LEU A 57 13.68 -5.36 6.72
CA LEU A 57 14.81 -5.40 7.64
C LEU A 57 15.56 -6.75 7.57
N ASP A 58 14.79 -7.85 7.58
CA ASP A 58 15.36 -9.20 7.65
C ASP A 58 16.08 -9.59 6.34
N HIS A 59 15.54 -9.19 5.19
CA HIS A 59 15.97 -9.65 3.87
C HIS A 59 16.65 -8.58 3.00
N GLY A 60 16.72 -7.33 3.44
CA GLY A 60 17.31 -6.24 2.64
C GLY A 60 18.81 -6.43 2.33
N ARG A 61 19.53 -7.12 3.21
CA ARG A 61 20.96 -7.42 3.02
C ARG A 61 21.23 -8.52 1.99
N THR A 62 20.21 -9.29 1.62
CA THR A 62 20.30 -10.36 0.63
C THR A 62 19.93 -9.90 -0.78
N GLY A 63 19.75 -8.59 -0.98
CA GLY A 63 19.39 -8.01 -2.28
C GLY A 63 17.86 -7.93 -2.52
N VAL A 64 17.03 -8.28 -1.53
CA VAL A 64 15.57 -8.24 -1.68
C VAL A 64 15.01 -6.92 -1.13
N ARG A 65 14.38 -6.10 -1.98
CA ARG A 65 13.71 -4.87 -1.57
C ARG A 65 12.22 -5.14 -1.32
N ILE A 66 11.71 -4.68 -0.19
CA ILE A 66 10.30 -4.89 0.18
C ILE A 66 9.71 -3.57 0.65
N ASN A 67 8.68 -3.10 -0.07
CA ASN A 67 8.03 -1.81 0.17
C ASN A 67 6.51 -1.97 0.14
N ALA A 68 5.79 -0.93 0.55
CA ALA A 68 4.33 -0.87 0.47
C ALA A 68 3.86 0.40 -0.22
N VAL A 69 2.77 0.31 -0.99
CA VAL A 69 1.95 1.46 -1.36
C VAL A 69 0.72 1.52 -0.46
N LEU A 70 0.29 2.72 -0.13
CA LEU A 70 -0.88 3.01 0.70
C LEU A 70 -1.89 3.81 -0.14
N PRO A 71 -2.73 3.14 -0.95
CA PRO A 71 -3.76 3.83 -1.71
C PRO A 71 -4.79 4.51 -0.80
N GLY A 72 -5.23 5.68 -1.24
CA GLY A 72 -6.42 6.36 -0.73
C GLY A 72 -7.71 5.84 -1.37
N PRO A 73 -8.75 6.68 -1.48
CA PRO A 73 -9.94 6.37 -2.26
C PRO A 73 -9.58 6.26 -3.74
N ILE A 74 -9.73 5.07 -4.33
CA ILE A 74 -9.41 4.79 -5.75
C ILE A 74 -10.69 4.42 -6.48
N ALA A 75 -10.91 4.97 -7.66
CA ALA A 75 -12.09 4.74 -8.51
C ALA A 75 -12.17 3.28 -8.99
N THR A 76 -12.75 2.44 -8.15
CA THR A 76 -12.95 1.00 -8.37
C THR A 76 -14.37 0.62 -7.93
N GLU A 77 -14.84 -0.55 -8.33
CA GLU A 77 -16.15 -1.08 -7.89
C GLU A 77 -16.27 -1.15 -6.36
N MET A 78 -15.17 -1.45 -5.66
CA MET A 78 -15.14 -1.53 -4.20
C MET A 78 -15.62 -0.24 -3.53
N ILE A 79 -15.27 0.93 -4.08
CA ILE A 79 -15.59 2.22 -3.48
C ILE A 79 -16.71 2.98 -4.20
N ALA A 80 -17.16 2.51 -5.36
CA ALA A 80 -18.16 3.19 -6.17
C ALA A 80 -19.43 3.54 -5.39
N ARG A 81 -19.94 2.61 -4.56
CA ARG A 81 -21.12 2.83 -3.71
C ARG A 81 -20.89 3.92 -2.65
N VAL A 82 -19.69 4.02 -2.11
CA VAL A 82 -19.31 5.04 -1.11
C VAL A 82 -19.23 6.41 -1.78
N LEU A 83 -18.63 6.50 -2.95
CA LEU A 83 -18.46 7.75 -3.70
C LEU A 83 -19.80 8.30 -4.21
N ALA A 84 -20.80 7.45 -4.41
CA ALA A 84 -22.15 7.87 -4.80
C ALA A 84 -22.93 8.59 -3.67
N ILE A 85 -22.43 8.58 -2.44
CA ILE A 85 -23.07 9.22 -1.27
C ILE A 85 -22.29 10.49 -0.90
N PRO A 86 -22.81 11.71 -1.22
CA PRO A 86 -22.09 12.97 -0.98
C PRO A 86 -21.74 13.21 0.50
N GLN A 87 -22.65 12.83 1.42
CA GLN A 87 -22.46 13.00 2.87
C GLN A 87 -21.66 11.87 3.53
N HIS A 88 -21.19 10.88 2.76
CA HIS A 88 -20.34 9.84 3.35
C HIS A 88 -19.01 10.43 3.82
N PRO A 89 -18.52 10.09 5.03
CA PRO A 89 -17.28 10.68 5.57
C PRO A 89 -16.08 10.59 4.64
N VAL A 90 -15.96 9.50 3.88
CA VAL A 90 -14.89 9.33 2.87
C VAL A 90 -15.03 10.33 1.74
N THR A 91 -16.25 10.53 1.20
CA THR A 91 -16.52 11.47 0.10
C THR A 91 -16.28 12.90 0.53
N MET A 92 -16.76 13.27 1.73
CA MET A 92 -16.56 14.60 2.30
C MET A 92 -15.07 14.90 2.51
N LYS A 93 -14.34 13.99 3.16
CA LYS A 93 -12.92 14.16 3.41
C LYS A 93 -12.12 14.21 2.10
N MET A 94 -12.47 13.40 1.12
CA MET A 94 -11.86 13.44 -0.21
C MET A 94 -12.04 14.80 -0.89
N GLY A 95 -13.24 15.41 -0.77
CA GLY A 95 -13.49 16.76 -1.28
C GLY A 95 -12.63 17.86 -0.61
N MET A 96 -12.14 17.62 0.60
CA MET A 96 -11.23 18.52 1.34
C MET A 96 -9.75 18.22 1.02
N SER A 97 -9.42 17.06 0.45
CA SER A 97 -8.04 16.71 0.10
C SER A 97 -7.52 17.57 -1.06
N PRO A 98 -6.20 17.75 -1.20
CA PRO A 98 -5.62 18.51 -2.31
C PRO A 98 -6.08 18.06 -3.69
N ALA A 99 -6.19 16.76 -3.93
CA ALA A 99 -6.62 16.22 -5.22
C ALA A 99 -8.12 16.42 -5.50
N LYS A 100 -8.96 16.46 -4.46
CA LYS A 100 -10.44 16.64 -4.54
C LYS A 100 -11.18 15.61 -5.40
N ARG A 101 -10.55 14.50 -5.71
CA ARG A 101 -11.10 13.40 -6.52
C ARG A 101 -10.59 12.05 -6.02
N PRO A 102 -11.22 10.93 -6.37
CA PRO A 102 -10.59 9.63 -6.21
C PRO A 102 -9.37 9.53 -7.14
N GLY A 103 -8.39 8.73 -6.74
CA GLY A 103 -7.30 8.34 -7.65
C GLY A 103 -7.78 7.33 -8.68
N GLU A 104 -7.11 7.28 -9.81
CA GLU A 104 -7.32 6.26 -10.82
C GLU A 104 -6.44 5.03 -10.52
N PRO A 105 -6.87 3.80 -10.87
CA PRO A 105 -6.06 2.60 -10.66
C PRO A 105 -4.66 2.70 -11.26
N ILE A 106 -4.52 3.37 -12.41
CA ILE A 106 -3.23 3.57 -13.07
C ILE A 106 -2.26 4.40 -12.23
N GLU A 107 -2.75 5.35 -11.42
CA GLU A 107 -1.88 6.17 -10.56
C GLU A 107 -1.24 5.31 -9.44
N VAL A 108 -1.96 4.32 -8.93
CA VAL A 108 -1.40 3.35 -7.98
C VAL A 108 -0.44 2.39 -8.69
N ALA A 109 -0.79 1.93 -9.89
CA ALA A 109 0.07 1.03 -10.67
C ALA A 109 1.42 1.69 -11.03
N GLN A 110 1.45 2.97 -11.35
CA GLN A 110 2.68 3.74 -11.60
C GLN A 110 3.57 3.80 -10.35
N ALA A 111 3.00 4.02 -9.18
CA ALA A 111 3.75 4.00 -7.92
C ALA A 111 4.32 2.61 -7.60
N ILE A 112 3.56 1.54 -7.89
CA ILE A 112 4.03 0.16 -7.76
C ILE A 112 5.19 -0.09 -8.74
N ALA A 113 5.06 0.30 -9.99
CA ALA A 113 6.09 0.14 -11.01
C ALA A 113 7.38 0.87 -10.62
N PHE A 114 7.27 2.10 -10.11
CA PHE A 114 8.43 2.85 -9.58
C PHE A 114 9.11 2.09 -8.44
N LEU A 115 8.37 1.65 -7.41
CA LEU A 115 8.96 0.91 -6.29
C LEU A 115 9.53 -0.45 -6.71
N ALA A 116 9.05 -1.02 -7.79
CA ALA A 116 9.55 -2.28 -8.35
C ALA A 116 10.80 -2.08 -9.23
N SER A 117 11.04 -0.89 -9.75
CA SER A 117 12.18 -0.60 -10.65
C SER A 117 13.48 -0.32 -9.89
N ASP A 118 14.59 -0.26 -10.62
CA ASP A 118 15.91 0.10 -10.09
C ASP A 118 16.00 1.56 -9.64
N ASP A 119 15.11 2.44 -10.13
CA ASP A 119 15.01 3.83 -9.67
C ASP A 119 14.70 3.92 -8.17
N ALA A 120 14.12 2.85 -7.59
CA ALA A 120 13.85 2.73 -6.16
C ALA A 120 14.91 1.89 -5.40
N SER A 121 16.13 1.76 -5.94
CA SER A 121 17.20 0.90 -5.40
C SER A 121 17.60 1.22 -3.96
N PHE A 122 17.42 2.46 -3.50
CA PHE A 122 17.72 2.87 -2.12
C PHE A 122 16.48 2.98 -1.22
N ILE A 123 15.33 2.41 -1.66
CA ILE A 123 14.07 2.48 -0.93
C ILE A 123 13.77 1.10 -0.33
N HIS A 124 13.79 1.01 1.00
CA HIS A 124 13.53 -0.20 1.76
C HIS A 124 12.54 0.07 2.90
N GLY A 125 11.54 -0.79 3.07
CA GLY A 125 10.53 -0.70 4.14
C GLY A 125 9.61 0.52 4.05
N ALA A 126 9.61 1.21 2.92
CA ALA A 126 8.82 2.41 2.72
C ALA A 126 7.31 2.12 2.71
N ALA A 127 6.55 3.12 3.13
CA ALA A 127 5.10 3.16 3.06
C ALA A 127 4.70 4.38 2.21
N LEU A 128 4.63 4.20 0.90
CA LEU A 128 4.36 5.27 -0.05
C LEU A 128 2.85 5.55 -0.13
N ALA A 129 2.42 6.70 0.37
CA ALA A 129 1.03 7.14 0.22
C ALA A 129 0.74 7.52 -1.24
N VAL A 130 -0.35 6.96 -1.79
CA VAL A 130 -0.87 7.27 -3.13
C VAL A 130 -2.36 7.62 -2.94
N ASP A 131 -2.63 8.78 -2.37
CA ASP A 131 -3.93 9.09 -1.78
C ASP A 131 -4.45 10.51 -2.09
N GLY A 132 -3.77 11.24 -2.97
CA GLY A 132 -4.14 12.62 -3.33
C GLY A 132 -4.12 13.59 -2.15
N GLY A 133 -3.32 13.30 -1.11
CA GLY A 133 -3.26 14.09 0.12
C GLY A 133 -4.39 13.81 1.10
N TYR A 134 -5.10 12.70 0.96
CA TYR A 134 -6.21 12.33 1.85
C TYR A 134 -5.79 12.15 3.32
N THR A 135 -4.53 11.81 3.58
CA THR A 135 -4.05 11.48 4.93
C THR A 135 -3.19 12.56 5.59
N ILE A 136 -2.98 13.71 4.95
CA ILE A 136 -2.11 14.76 5.50
C ILE A 136 -2.81 15.63 6.57
N PHE A 137 -4.10 15.42 6.84
CA PHE A 137 -4.88 16.14 7.85
C PHE A 137 -5.94 15.26 8.51
#